data_392365baf7d9549a4c4107b7dc6c239a
#
_entry.id   392365baf7d9549a4c4107b7dc6c239a
#
_cell.length_a   1.000
_cell.length_b   1.000
_cell.length_c   1.000
_cell.angle_alpha   90.00
_cell.angle_beta   90.00
_cell.angle_gamma   90.00
#
_symmetry.space_group_name_H-M   'P 1'
#
loop_
_entity.id
_entity.type
_entity.pdbx_description
1 polymer ?
#
loop_
_entity_poly.entity_id
_entity_poly.type
_entity_poly.pdbx_seq_one_letter_code
_entity_poly.pdbx_strand_id
1 'polypeptide(L)'
;MVIRRVRHALRRRPLLVLALSGALGLLATTPAATSPLITETAASSTTAAAATGTPLQDGTALYPRVIRLAHNGDSNGRILASVVTFDGNNGIGAIHESTDGGATFHRVGTIADPESAAGQGLCCTTLFELPRQVGDMPAGTLLWASSAGQDEQDRRMALRIWRSNDVGRTWSYLSSCAVAENTGGLWEPEFSVAADGALVCQYSDETDPAHSQKLVAVRSYDGIHWQDRHDVVASSWQPDRPGMPVVRRLPNGTYFMTYEICNPGGQYQCVVHYRTSPDGWNWGDPTYLGIRPETADGRYFRATPTIAWAPGGGPNGRILLIGQRLLNRDGSVADGSGRTILTNSNNGEGPWTAIDAPVNVPNPDVNYCQNYSSPLLPSEDGTQVLELATDFDGSVCRTYYATGPLP
;
A
#
# COMPACT_ATOMS: atom_id res chain seq x y z
N MET A 1 -48.23 15.60 0.42
CA MET A 1 -48.67 16.90 -0.10
C MET A 1 -47.46 17.63 -0.66
N VAL A 2 -47.51 17.84 -1.97
CA VAL A 2 -46.68 18.73 -2.83
C VAL A 2 -45.18 18.43 -2.98
N ILE A 3 -44.90 17.77 -4.09
CA ILE A 3 -43.64 17.60 -4.82
C ILE A 3 -43.23 18.95 -5.44
N ARG A 4 -41.99 19.37 -5.31
CA ARG A 4 -41.34 20.31 -6.25
C ARG A 4 -40.08 19.75 -6.85
N ARG A 5 -40.20 19.37 -8.14
CA ARG A 5 -39.07 19.09 -9.05
C ARG A 5 -38.40 20.43 -9.42
N VAL A 6 -37.09 20.50 -9.30
CA VAL A 6 -36.30 21.56 -9.94
C VAL A 6 -35.51 20.96 -11.07
N ARG A 7 -35.87 21.34 -12.29
CA ARG A 7 -35.16 21.03 -13.54
C ARG A 7 -34.00 22.04 -13.69
N HIS A 8 -32.78 21.59 -13.84
CA HIS A 8 -31.69 22.42 -14.35
C HIS A 8 -31.52 22.21 -15.84
N ALA A 9 -31.64 23.33 -16.55
CA ALA A 9 -31.54 23.44 -17.98
C ALA A 9 -30.07 23.48 -18.44
N LEU A 10 -29.73 22.65 -19.43
CA LEU A 10 -28.49 22.73 -20.18
C LEU A 10 -28.48 24.02 -21.04
N ARG A 11 -27.51 24.88 -20.85
CA ARG A 11 -27.19 25.99 -21.77
C ARG A 11 -26.13 25.52 -22.77
N ARG A 12 -26.56 25.34 -24.03
CA ARG A 12 -25.70 25.22 -25.20
C ARG A 12 -25.15 26.60 -25.59
N ARG A 13 -23.86 26.73 -25.83
CA ARG A 13 -23.23 27.90 -26.44
C ARG A 13 -23.13 27.69 -27.97
N PRO A 14 -23.41 28.70 -28.81
CA PRO A 14 -23.32 28.57 -30.25
C PRO A 14 -21.88 28.80 -30.79
N LEU A 15 -21.52 28.05 -31.81
CA LEU A 15 -20.35 28.27 -32.67
C LEU A 15 -20.56 29.52 -33.51
N LEU A 16 -19.57 30.38 -33.52
CA LEU A 16 -19.51 31.53 -34.47
C LEU A 16 -18.64 31.11 -35.67
N VAL A 17 -19.26 31.07 -36.83
CA VAL A 17 -18.62 30.94 -38.15
C VAL A 17 -18.32 32.34 -38.67
N LEU A 18 -17.07 32.68 -38.98
CA LEU A 18 -16.72 33.90 -39.72
C LEU A 18 -16.24 33.55 -41.10
N ALA A 19 -16.91 34.17 -42.05
CA ALA A 19 -16.70 34.02 -43.48
C ALA A 19 -15.51 34.86 -43.98
N LEU A 20 -14.84 34.32 -45.02
CA LEU A 20 -13.80 34.98 -45.79
C LEU A 20 -14.37 36.12 -46.66
N SER A 21 -13.63 37.22 -46.73
CA SER A 21 -13.75 38.17 -47.85
C SER A 21 -12.34 38.46 -48.38
N GLY A 22 -12.13 38.19 -49.66
CA GLY A 22 -10.86 38.39 -50.37
C GLY A 22 -10.61 39.85 -50.78
N ALA A 23 -9.34 40.20 -50.91
CA ALA A 23 -8.88 41.35 -51.72
C ALA A 23 -7.55 41.01 -52.40
N LEU A 24 -7.52 41.15 -53.70
CA LEU A 24 -6.32 41.10 -54.57
C LEU A 24 -5.47 42.35 -54.35
N GLY A 25 -4.14 42.19 -54.37
CA GLY A 25 -3.27 43.36 -54.45
C GLY A 25 -1.76 43.08 -54.49
N LEU A 26 -1.21 43.12 -55.69
CA LEU A 26 0.15 43.50 -56.09
C LEU A 26 1.40 42.73 -55.63
N LEU A 27 2.07 42.19 -56.64
CA LEU A 27 3.44 41.66 -56.67
C LEU A 27 4.48 42.74 -56.29
N ALA A 28 5.30 42.47 -55.30
CA ALA A 28 6.59 43.11 -55.08
C ALA A 28 7.64 42.01 -54.84
N THR A 29 8.61 41.93 -55.75
CA THR A 29 9.77 41.04 -55.65
C THR A 29 10.77 41.58 -54.66
N THR A 30 11.09 40.82 -53.61
CA THR A 30 12.24 41.05 -52.73
C THR A 30 13.13 39.79 -52.69
N PRO A 31 14.44 39.96 -52.52
CA PRO A 31 15.42 38.89 -52.75
C PRO A 31 15.38 37.83 -51.62
N ALA A 32 15.70 36.59 -51.99
CA ALA A 32 15.78 35.44 -51.14
C ALA A 32 16.77 35.66 -49.98
N ALA A 33 16.25 35.70 -48.75
CA ALA A 33 17.03 35.54 -47.57
C ALA A 33 17.14 34.02 -47.24
N THR A 34 18.36 33.53 -47.24
CA THR A 34 18.69 32.17 -46.79
C THR A 34 18.39 32.06 -45.30
N SER A 35 17.35 31.32 -44.94
CA SER A 35 17.07 30.93 -43.57
C SER A 35 18.14 29.92 -43.09
N PRO A 36 18.71 30.10 -41.90
CA PRO A 36 19.57 29.07 -41.33
C PRO A 36 18.72 27.83 -40.97
N LEU A 37 19.18 26.65 -41.38
CA LEU A 37 18.70 25.37 -40.94
C LEU A 37 18.79 25.33 -39.41
N ILE A 38 17.65 25.44 -38.72
CA ILE A 38 17.53 25.08 -37.32
C ILE A 38 17.62 23.55 -37.28
N THR A 39 18.80 23.07 -36.88
CA THR A 39 18.96 21.68 -36.51
C THR A 39 18.12 21.48 -35.26
N GLU A 40 16.95 20.85 -35.37
CA GLU A 40 16.24 20.31 -34.22
C GLU A 40 17.16 19.30 -33.55
N THR A 41 17.79 19.71 -32.45
CA THR A 41 18.39 18.79 -31.50
C THR A 41 17.24 17.95 -30.97
N ALA A 42 17.16 16.70 -31.41
CA ALA A 42 16.27 15.70 -30.81
C ALA A 42 16.56 15.72 -29.30
N ALA A 43 15.58 16.19 -28.53
CA ALA A 43 15.58 16.04 -27.10
C ALA A 43 15.68 14.54 -26.82
N SER A 44 16.85 14.10 -26.37
CA SER A 44 17.04 12.76 -25.86
C SER A 44 16.04 12.61 -24.70
N SER A 45 14.98 11.85 -24.90
CA SER A 45 14.12 11.41 -23.82
C SER A 45 14.98 10.49 -22.97
N THR A 46 15.57 11.04 -21.91
CA THR A 46 16.14 10.23 -20.83
C THR A 46 14.96 9.44 -20.26
N THR A 47 14.81 8.19 -20.67
CA THR A 47 13.97 7.23 -19.94
C THR A 47 14.44 7.27 -18.50
N ALA A 48 13.57 7.69 -17.59
CA ALA A 48 13.86 7.63 -16.16
C ALA A 48 14.32 6.20 -15.86
N ALA A 49 15.44 6.06 -15.13
CA ALA A 49 15.94 4.75 -14.75
C ALA A 49 14.85 4.06 -13.91
N ALA A 50 14.49 2.84 -14.27
CA ALA A 50 13.59 1.99 -13.47
C ALA A 50 14.26 1.63 -12.14
N ALA A 51 13.45 1.17 -11.16
CA ALA A 51 13.95 0.67 -9.88
C ALA A 51 15.03 -0.38 -10.08
N THR A 52 15.98 -0.43 -9.14
CA THR A 52 16.96 -1.52 -9.09
C THR A 52 16.28 -2.80 -8.57
N GLY A 53 16.87 -3.95 -8.87
CA GLY A 53 16.34 -5.24 -8.42
C GLY A 53 15.79 -6.09 -9.58
N THR A 54 15.29 -7.26 -9.23
CA THR A 54 14.73 -8.23 -10.17
C THR A 54 13.21 -8.05 -10.25
N PRO A 55 12.61 -7.95 -11.45
CA PRO A 55 11.15 -7.93 -11.56
C PRO A 55 10.54 -9.23 -11.02
N LEU A 56 9.47 -9.12 -10.22
CA LEU A 56 8.78 -10.27 -9.63
C LEU A 56 8.02 -11.08 -10.68
N GLN A 57 7.44 -10.39 -11.66
CA GLN A 57 6.73 -10.97 -12.79
C GLN A 57 6.72 -10.01 -13.99
N ASP A 58 6.34 -10.54 -15.14
CA ASP A 58 5.99 -9.71 -16.30
C ASP A 58 4.65 -8.99 -16.10
N GLY A 59 4.52 -7.79 -16.66
CA GLY A 59 3.31 -7.00 -16.61
C GLY A 59 3.09 -6.28 -15.27
N THR A 60 1.85 -5.86 -15.04
CA THR A 60 1.46 -5.10 -13.84
C THR A 60 1.57 -5.95 -12.57
N ALA A 61 2.16 -5.37 -11.53
CA ALA A 61 2.28 -5.98 -10.21
C ALA A 61 2.24 -4.88 -9.15
N LEU A 62 1.08 -4.71 -8.50
CA LEU A 62 0.77 -3.64 -7.57
C LEU A 62 0.67 -4.16 -6.14
N TYR A 63 0.87 -3.27 -5.18
CA TYR A 63 0.59 -3.48 -3.77
C TYR A 63 1.19 -4.80 -3.23
N PRO A 64 2.52 -4.97 -3.29
CA PRO A 64 3.17 -6.21 -2.88
C PRO A 64 2.98 -6.49 -1.39
N ARG A 65 2.94 -7.79 -1.05
CA ARG A 65 3.07 -8.32 0.31
C ARG A 65 4.01 -9.50 0.30
N VAL A 66 4.72 -9.71 1.40
CA VAL A 66 5.68 -10.83 1.54
C VAL A 66 5.66 -11.38 2.96
N ILE A 67 5.67 -12.71 3.07
CA ILE A 67 5.76 -13.44 4.34
C ILE A 67 6.75 -14.61 4.20
N ARG A 68 7.33 -15.03 5.32
CA ARG A 68 8.06 -16.30 5.47
C ARG A 68 7.20 -17.26 6.25
N LEU A 69 7.02 -18.46 5.72
CA LEU A 69 6.23 -19.50 6.38
C LEU A 69 6.96 -20.03 7.63
N ALA A 70 6.23 -20.13 8.73
CA ALA A 70 6.73 -20.57 10.02
C ALA A 70 5.91 -21.72 10.65
N HIS A 71 4.71 -22.00 10.12
CA HIS A 71 3.75 -22.95 10.68
C HIS A 71 3.22 -23.96 9.67
N ASN A 72 3.96 -24.20 8.57
CA ASN A 72 3.60 -25.08 7.47
C ASN A 72 4.53 -26.33 7.35
N GLY A 73 5.07 -26.83 8.46
CA GLY A 73 5.87 -28.04 8.51
C GLY A 73 7.07 -27.99 7.56
N ASP A 74 7.17 -28.92 6.61
CA ASP A 74 8.28 -29.00 5.64
C ASP A 74 8.36 -27.80 4.68
N SER A 75 7.34 -26.94 4.68
CA SER A 75 7.33 -25.70 3.90
C SER A 75 7.80 -24.48 4.69
N ASN A 76 8.14 -24.64 5.99
CA ASN A 76 8.72 -23.55 6.78
C ASN A 76 10.01 -23.04 6.14
N GLY A 77 10.22 -21.72 6.26
CA GLY A 77 11.33 -21.02 5.61
C GLY A 77 11.06 -20.58 4.16
N ARG A 78 10.09 -21.18 3.44
CA ARG A 78 9.68 -20.69 2.13
C ARG A 78 9.11 -19.27 2.25
N ILE A 79 9.33 -18.48 1.22
CA ILE A 79 8.82 -17.10 1.17
C ILE A 79 7.68 -17.05 0.15
N LEU A 80 6.54 -16.48 0.56
CA LEU A 80 5.43 -16.18 -0.34
C LEU A 80 5.31 -14.67 -0.52
N ALA A 81 5.16 -14.25 -1.77
CA ALA A 81 4.84 -12.88 -2.13
C ALA A 81 3.48 -12.83 -2.84
N SER A 82 2.67 -11.82 -2.56
CA SER A 82 1.44 -11.55 -3.30
C SER A 82 1.47 -10.18 -3.93
N VAL A 83 0.85 -10.05 -5.11
CA VAL A 83 0.64 -8.78 -5.80
C VAL A 83 -0.77 -8.74 -6.39
N VAL A 84 -1.32 -7.55 -6.55
CA VAL A 84 -2.48 -7.31 -7.40
C VAL A 84 -2.02 -7.23 -8.85
N THR A 85 -2.66 -7.96 -9.72
CA THR A 85 -2.46 -7.94 -11.17
C THR A 85 -3.80 -8.09 -11.89
N PHE A 86 -3.79 -8.25 -13.21
CA PHE A 86 -5.02 -8.31 -13.99
C PHE A 86 -5.02 -9.49 -14.96
N ASP A 87 -6.21 -10.07 -15.15
CA ASP A 87 -6.53 -10.97 -16.26
C ASP A 87 -7.63 -10.31 -17.09
N GLY A 88 -7.26 -9.69 -18.18
CA GLY A 88 -8.14 -8.76 -18.91
C GLY A 88 -8.55 -7.59 -18.00
N ASN A 89 -9.85 -7.43 -17.78
CA ASN A 89 -10.43 -6.41 -16.91
C ASN A 89 -10.69 -6.93 -15.47
N ASN A 90 -10.27 -8.15 -15.14
CA ASN A 90 -10.49 -8.73 -13.82
C ASN A 90 -9.27 -8.46 -12.95
N GLY A 91 -9.45 -7.79 -11.82
CA GLY A 91 -8.43 -7.70 -10.79
C GLY A 91 -8.24 -9.08 -10.12
N ILE A 92 -7.00 -9.55 -10.02
CA ILE A 92 -6.65 -10.83 -9.40
C ILE A 92 -5.47 -10.68 -8.45
N GLY A 93 -5.43 -11.53 -7.41
CA GLY A 93 -4.25 -11.75 -6.60
C GLY A 93 -3.34 -12.80 -7.26
N ALA A 94 -2.04 -12.49 -7.42
CA ALA A 94 -1.03 -13.44 -7.86
C ALA A 94 -0.11 -13.80 -6.70
N ILE A 95 0.09 -15.10 -6.46
CA ILE A 95 0.94 -15.62 -5.40
C ILE A 95 2.20 -16.20 -6.02
N HIS A 96 3.35 -15.75 -5.51
CA HIS A 96 4.68 -16.20 -5.90
C HIS A 96 5.38 -16.87 -4.72
N GLU A 97 6.16 -17.90 -4.99
CA GLU A 97 6.94 -18.65 -4.00
C GLU A 97 8.43 -18.53 -4.31
N SER A 98 9.22 -18.38 -3.26
CA SER A 98 10.66 -18.58 -3.28
C SER A 98 11.03 -19.70 -2.31
N THR A 99 11.89 -20.63 -2.75
CA THR A 99 12.46 -21.73 -1.95
C THR A 99 13.95 -21.55 -1.71
N ASP A 100 14.53 -20.44 -2.13
CA ASP A 100 15.96 -20.13 -2.10
C ASP A 100 16.28 -18.84 -1.33
N GLY A 101 15.43 -18.52 -0.33
CA GLY A 101 15.65 -17.37 0.55
C GLY A 101 15.32 -16.00 -0.07
N GLY A 102 14.57 -15.97 -1.17
CA GLY A 102 14.19 -14.74 -1.87
C GLY A 102 15.09 -14.40 -3.05
N ALA A 103 15.98 -15.32 -3.45
CA ALA A 103 16.86 -15.14 -4.62
C ALA A 103 16.08 -15.21 -5.95
N THR A 104 15.09 -16.12 -6.01
CA THR A 104 14.18 -16.25 -7.15
C THR A 104 12.74 -16.48 -6.71
N PHE A 105 11.79 -16.03 -7.53
CA PHE A 105 10.36 -16.22 -7.32
C PHE A 105 9.70 -16.83 -8.55
N HIS A 106 8.71 -17.70 -8.34
CA HIS A 106 7.86 -18.22 -9.40
C HIS A 106 6.39 -18.23 -8.94
N ARG A 107 5.48 -18.00 -9.87
CA ARG A 107 4.05 -17.97 -9.58
C ARG A 107 3.53 -19.38 -9.25
N VAL A 108 2.82 -19.51 -8.13
CA VAL A 108 2.27 -20.79 -7.65
C VAL A 108 0.76 -20.80 -7.52
N GLY A 109 0.11 -19.61 -7.41
CA GLY A 109 -1.32 -19.50 -7.19
C GLY A 109 -1.93 -18.23 -7.74
N THR A 110 -3.26 -18.25 -7.82
CA THR A 110 -4.09 -17.12 -8.26
C THR A 110 -5.35 -17.05 -7.41
N ILE A 111 -5.74 -15.85 -7.02
CA ILE A 111 -7.02 -15.56 -6.39
C ILE A 111 -7.84 -14.71 -7.38
N ALA A 112 -8.96 -15.27 -7.87
CA ALA A 112 -9.90 -14.57 -8.73
C ALA A 112 -11.20 -14.36 -7.94
N ASP A 113 -11.40 -13.13 -7.47
CA ASP A 113 -12.59 -12.78 -6.70
C ASP A 113 -13.70 -12.33 -7.66
N PRO A 114 -14.91 -12.92 -7.60
CA PRO A 114 -16.03 -12.50 -8.44
C PRO A 114 -16.40 -11.02 -8.28
N GLU A 115 -16.23 -10.45 -7.08
CA GLU A 115 -16.51 -9.03 -6.79
C GLU A 115 -15.45 -8.07 -7.35
N SER A 116 -14.38 -8.60 -7.94
CA SER A 116 -13.37 -7.81 -8.66
C SER A 116 -13.37 -8.07 -10.16
N ALA A 117 -14.31 -8.90 -10.65
CA ALA A 117 -14.46 -9.21 -12.07
C ALA A 117 -15.04 -8.03 -12.86
N ALA A 118 -14.93 -8.08 -14.18
CA ALA A 118 -15.53 -7.13 -15.11
C ALA A 118 -15.21 -5.65 -14.84
N GLY A 119 -14.05 -5.35 -14.24
CA GLY A 119 -13.63 -3.99 -13.93
C GLY A 119 -14.23 -3.41 -12.65
N GLN A 120 -14.80 -4.23 -11.77
CA GLN A 120 -15.35 -3.78 -10.49
C GLN A 120 -14.29 -3.31 -9.49
N GLY A 121 -13.02 -3.63 -9.75
CA GLY A 121 -11.86 -3.14 -9.02
C GLY A 121 -11.40 -4.07 -7.89
N LEU A 122 -10.09 -4.15 -7.74
CA LEU A 122 -9.37 -4.86 -6.69
C LEU A 122 -8.18 -4.04 -6.24
N CYS A 123 -8.02 -3.84 -4.94
CA CYS A 123 -6.89 -3.10 -4.36
C CYS A 123 -6.45 -3.68 -3.02
N CYS A 124 -5.28 -3.22 -2.61
CA CYS A 124 -4.94 -3.06 -1.20
C CYS A 124 -4.99 -4.36 -0.43
N THR A 125 -4.21 -5.34 -0.90
CA THR A 125 -4.25 -6.71 -0.38
C THR A 125 -3.35 -6.92 0.83
N THR A 126 -3.65 -7.93 1.65
CA THR A 126 -2.75 -8.48 2.65
C THR A 126 -2.55 -9.97 2.44
N LEU A 127 -1.41 -10.50 2.90
CA LEU A 127 -1.09 -11.92 2.94
C LEU A 127 -0.62 -12.26 4.35
N PHE A 128 -1.25 -13.25 4.98
CA PHE A 128 -1.03 -13.56 6.38
C PHE A 128 -1.03 -15.07 6.62
N GLU A 129 -0.07 -15.57 7.40
CA GLU A 129 -0.06 -16.93 7.91
C GLU A 129 -0.57 -16.93 9.34
N LEU A 130 -1.56 -17.77 9.67
CA LEU A 130 -2.03 -17.91 11.04
C LEU A 130 -0.93 -18.48 11.95
N PRO A 131 -0.49 -17.75 12.99
CA PRO A 131 0.55 -18.22 13.88
C PRO A 131 0.03 -19.26 14.91
N ARG A 132 -1.27 -19.43 14.98
CA ARG A 132 -2.00 -20.36 15.87
C ARG A 132 -3.35 -20.69 15.28
N GLN A 133 -4.02 -21.68 15.84
CA GLN A 133 -5.39 -22.04 15.47
C GLN A 133 -6.37 -20.89 15.77
N VAL A 134 -7.30 -20.62 14.81
CA VAL A 134 -8.45 -19.71 14.92
C VAL A 134 -9.68 -20.45 14.41
N GLY A 135 -10.64 -20.75 15.28
CA GLY A 135 -11.77 -21.62 14.96
C GLY A 135 -11.30 -22.98 14.42
N ASP A 136 -11.78 -23.34 13.22
CA ASP A 136 -11.40 -24.57 12.53
C ASP A 136 -10.13 -24.44 11.67
N MET A 137 -9.56 -23.24 11.59
CA MET A 137 -8.35 -23.00 10.81
C MET A 137 -7.11 -23.27 11.68
N PRO A 138 -6.29 -24.29 11.36
CA PRO A 138 -5.06 -24.57 12.10
C PRO A 138 -4.01 -23.48 11.90
N ALA A 139 -2.98 -23.46 12.76
CA ALA A 139 -1.75 -22.73 12.48
C ALA A 139 -1.21 -23.10 11.09
N GLY A 140 -0.66 -22.14 10.36
CA GLY A 140 -0.19 -22.32 8.99
C GLY A 140 -1.24 -22.09 7.90
N THR A 141 -2.55 -22.01 8.24
CA THR A 141 -3.56 -21.56 7.27
C THR A 141 -3.18 -20.18 6.75
N LEU A 142 -3.15 -20.03 5.42
CA LEU A 142 -2.88 -18.74 4.80
C LEU A 142 -4.19 -17.99 4.57
N LEU A 143 -4.17 -16.71 4.90
CA LEU A 143 -5.24 -15.77 4.61
C LEU A 143 -4.73 -14.73 3.61
N TRP A 144 -5.55 -14.42 2.62
CA TRP A 144 -5.37 -13.30 1.73
C TRP A 144 -6.65 -12.47 1.75
N ALA A 145 -6.52 -11.18 1.96
CA ALA A 145 -7.66 -10.29 1.92
C ALA A 145 -7.43 -9.12 0.97
N SER A 146 -8.52 -8.55 0.47
CA SER A 146 -8.50 -7.44 -0.47
C SER A 146 -9.67 -6.50 -0.26
N SER A 147 -9.51 -5.26 -0.69
CA SER A 147 -10.61 -4.34 -0.97
C SER A 147 -11.16 -4.64 -2.35
N ALA A 148 -12.44 -4.98 -2.45
CA ALA A 148 -13.12 -5.31 -3.71
C ALA A 148 -14.33 -4.41 -3.95
N GLY A 149 -14.71 -4.19 -5.23
CA GLY A 149 -15.88 -3.43 -5.63
C GLY A 149 -15.68 -1.90 -5.63
N GLN A 150 -14.46 -1.39 -5.68
CA GLN A 150 -14.19 0.06 -5.60
C GLN A 150 -14.62 0.85 -6.84
N ASP A 151 -14.66 0.21 -8.00
CA ASP A 151 -14.94 0.85 -9.29
C ASP A 151 -16.40 0.68 -9.74
N GLU A 152 -17.26 0.08 -8.92
CA GLU A 152 -18.70 -0.02 -9.15
C GLU A 152 -19.37 1.36 -9.08
N GLN A 153 -20.40 1.58 -9.92
CA GLN A 153 -21.13 2.86 -10.00
C GLN A 153 -21.79 3.25 -8.66
N ASP A 154 -22.46 2.27 -8.01
CA ASP A 154 -23.08 2.41 -6.68
C ASP A 154 -22.37 1.48 -5.70
N ARG A 155 -21.06 1.64 -5.60
CA ARG A 155 -20.18 0.71 -4.89
C ARG A 155 -20.66 0.41 -3.47
N ARG A 156 -20.51 -0.87 -3.12
CA ARG A 156 -20.60 -1.39 -1.75
C ARG A 156 -19.37 -2.22 -1.50
N MET A 157 -18.26 -1.54 -1.25
CA MET A 157 -16.97 -2.21 -1.07
C MET A 157 -17.03 -3.25 0.04
N ALA A 158 -16.28 -4.32 -0.16
CA ALA A 158 -16.10 -5.37 0.85
C ALA A 158 -14.63 -5.69 1.05
N LEU A 159 -14.26 -5.98 2.29
CA LEU A 159 -12.94 -6.53 2.63
C LEU A 159 -13.06 -8.05 2.63
N ARG A 160 -12.74 -8.66 1.50
CA ARG A 160 -13.00 -10.06 1.19
C ARG A 160 -11.79 -10.92 1.52
N ILE A 161 -12.05 -12.04 2.22
CA ILE A 161 -11.03 -12.93 2.76
C ILE A 161 -11.07 -14.28 2.06
N TRP A 162 -9.92 -14.72 1.59
CA TRP A 162 -9.67 -16.01 0.97
C TRP A 162 -8.69 -16.80 1.81
N ARG A 163 -8.87 -18.12 1.91
CA ARG A 163 -7.97 -19.02 2.63
C ARG A 163 -7.34 -20.06 1.71
N SER A 164 -6.12 -20.45 2.07
CA SER A 164 -5.39 -21.58 1.46
C SER A 164 -4.85 -22.49 2.55
N ASN A 165 -4.93 -23.81 2.32
CA ASN A 165 -4.37 -24.85 3.17
C ASN A 165 -3.28 -25.66 2.43
N ASP A 166 -2.83 -25.21 1.27
CA ASP A 166 -1.86 -25.87 0.40
C ASP A 166 -0.71 -24.94 -0.02
N VAL A 167 -0.30 -24.07 0.92
CA VAL A 167 0.83 -23.15 0.74
C VAL A 167 0.61 -22.21 -0.45
N GLY A 168 -0.61 -21.66 -0.56
CA GLY A 168 -0.95 -20.63 -1.53
C GLY A 168 -1.22 -21.10 -2.96
N ARG A 169 -1.35 -22.40 -3.20
CA ARG A 169 -1.61 -22.95 -4.55
C ARG A 169 -3.06 -22.83 -4.96
N THR A 170 -3.96 -23.16 -4.03
CA THR A 170 -5.41 -23.00 -4.23
C THR A 170 -6.04 -22.17 -3.12
N TRP A 171 -7.08 -21.44 -3.48
CA TRP A 171 -7.74 -20.50 -2.59
C TRP A 171 -9.25 -20.69 -2.63
N SER A 172 -9.89 -20.60 -1.48
CA SER A 172 -11.35 -20.62 -1.34
C SER A 172 -11.81 -19.40 -0.56
N TYR A 173 -12.91 -18.79 -0.98
CA TYR A 173 -13.54 -17.70 -0.23
C TYR A 173 -13.90 -18.17 1.18
N LEU A 174 -13.56 -17.33 2.18
CA LEU A 174 -13.84 -17.61 3.57
C LEU A 174 -14.99 -16.74 4.10
N SER A 175 -14.80 -15.41 4.06
CA SER A 175 -15.75 -14.44 4.62
C SER A 175 -15.39 -13.02 4.16
N SER A 176 -16.12 -12.02 4.67
CA SER A 176 -15.71 -10.61 4.59
C SER A 176 -15.63 -10.04 6.01
N CYS A 177 -14.51 -9.39 6.38
CA CYS A 177 -14.41 -8.76 7.70
C CYS A 177 -15.19 -7.44 7.80
N ALA A 178 -15.46 -6.78 6.69
CA ALA A 178 -16.33 -5.62 6.61
C ALA A 178 -16.99 -5.53 5.23
N VAL A 179 -18.22 -4.99 5.21
CA VAL A 179 -18.98 -4.66 4.00
C VAL A 179 -19.57 -3.28 4.19
N ALA A 180 -19.37 -2.40 3.21
CA ALA A 180 -19.85 -1.02 3.25
C ALA A 180 -21.37 -0.96 3.07
N GLU A 181 -22.07 -0.26 3.97
CA GLU A 181 -23.51 0.00 3.86
C GLU A 181 -23.85 1.19 2.94
N ASN A 182 -22.83 1.98 2.58
CA ASN A 182 -22.93 3.14 1.70
C ASN A 182 -21.80 3.15 0.67
N THR A 183 -21.64 4.22 -0.08
CA THR A 183 -20.60 4.37 -1.12
C THR A 183 -19.23 4.77 -0.57
N GLY A 184 -19.06 4.89 0.75
CA GLY A 184 -17.75 5.09 1.38
C GLY A 184 -16.79 3.92 1.11
N GLY A 185 -15.50 4.20 1.08
CA GLY A 185 -14.46 3.19 0.85
C GLY A 185 -14.20 2.35 2.10
N LEU A 186 -13.81 1.09 1.87
CA LEU A 186 -13.18 0.21 2.84
C LEU A 186 -11.86 -0.26 2.23
N TRP A 187 -10.72 0.08 2.89
CA TRP A 187 -9.41 -0.07 2.28
C TRP A 187 -8.42 -0.79 3.19
N GLU A 188 -7.41 -1.40 2.58
CA GLU A 188 -6.17 -1.85 3.21
C GLU A 188 -6.39 -2.78 4.42
N PRO A 189 -7.07 -3.94 4.25
CA PRO A 189 -7.20 -4.90 5.33
C PRO A 189 -5.83 -5.39 5.79
N GLU A 190 -5.59 -5.38 7.10
CA GLU A 190 -4.38 -5.93 7.73
C GLU A 190 -4.79 -6.89 8.83
N PHE A 191 -4.09 -8.03 8.95
CA PHE A 191 -4.38 -9.04 9.95
C PHE A 191 -3.34 -9.09 11.07
N SER A 192 -3.84 -9.34 12.26
CA SER A 192 -3.05 -9.76 13.42
C SER A 192 -3.84 -10.75 14.26
N VAL A 193 -3.17 -11.50 15.13
CA VAL A 193 -3.84 -12.31 16.15
C VAL A 193 -3.59 -11.66 17.50
N ALA A 194 -4.66 -11.20 18.14
CA ALA A 194 -4.61 -10.54 19.44
C ALA A 194 -4.17 -11.51 20.56
N ALA A 195 -3.81 -10.96 21.72
CA ALA A 195 -3.32 -11.74 22.85
C ALA A 195 -4.34 -12.77 23.37
N ASP A 196 -5.63 -12.48 23.24
CA ASP A 196 -6.74 -13.39 23.59
C ASP A 196 -6.98 -14.49 22.54
N GLY A 197 -6.27 -14.44 21.39
CA GLY A 197 -6.36 -15.41 20.31
C GLY A 197 -7.34 -15.06 19.20
N ALA A 198 -8.05 -13.94 19.30
CA ALA A 198 -8.90 -13.48 18.22
C ALA A 198 -8.08 -13.06 16.99
N LEU A 199 -8.55 -13.44 15.79
CA LEU A 199 -8.10 -12.84 14.53
C LEU A 199 -8.68 -11.44 14.43
N VAL A 200 -7.83 -10.44 14.25
CA VAL A 200 -8.20 -9.03 14.13
C VAL A 200 -7.97 -8.58 12.69
N CYS A 201 -8.95 -7.90 12.12
CA CYS A 201 -8.86 -7.20 10.84
C CYS A 201 -8.88 -5.69 11.13
N GLN A 202 -7.75 -5.01 10.90
CA GLN A 202 -7.67 -3.55 10.89
C GLN A 202 -7.83 -3.05 9.45
N TYR A 203 -8.48 -1.91 9.28
CA TYR A 203 -8.71 -1.34 7.96
C TYR A 203 -8.99 0.16 7.99
N SER A 204 -8.90 0.81 6.83
CA SER A 204 -9.29 2.20 6.62
C SER A 204 -10.76 2.27 6.23
N ASP A 205 -11.52 3.15 6.88
CA ASP A 205 -12.98 3.26 6.76
C ASP A 205 -13.40 4.69 6.42
N GLU A 206 -14.05 4.86 5.27
CA GLU A 206 -14.66 6.10 4.79
C GLU A 206 -16.20 6.09 4.89
N THR A 207 -16.79 5.07 5.53
CA THR A 207 -18.25 4.92 5.56
C THR A 207 -18.92 5.81 6.61
N ASP A 208 -18.17 6.33 7.58
CA ASP A 208 -18.67 7.20 8.63
C ASP A 208 -18.60 8.68 8.19
N PRO A 209 -19.73 9.39 8.02
CA PRO A 209 -19.72 10.78 7.57
C PRO A 209 -19.09 11.77 8.56
N ALA A 210 -18.87 11.37 9.83
CA ALA A 210 -18.17 12.20 10.80
C ALA A 210 -16.67 12.29 10.55
N HIS A 211 -16.11 11.37 9.74
CA HIS A 211 -14.69 11.27 9.40
C HIS A 211 -14.51 11.16 7.90
N SER A 212 -13.52 11.84 7.33
CA SER A 212 -13.14 11.62 5.94
C SER A 212 -12.58 10.21 5.75
N GLN A 213 -11.80 9.75 6.73
CA GLN A 213 -11.32 8.38 6.87
C GLN A 213 -10.85 8.15 8.31
N LYS A 214 -10.99 6.95 8.81
CA LYS A 214 -10.47 6.52 10.12
C LYS A 214 -9.96 5.10 10.07
N LEU A 215 -9.14 4.69 11.04
CA LEU A 215 -8.75 3.30 11.23
C LEU A 215 -9.72 2.62 12.18
N VAL A 216 -10.18 1.46 11.77
CA VAL A 216 -11.16 0.62 12.49
C VAL A 216 -10.59 -0.78 12.67
N ALA A 217 -11.00 -1.45 13.73
CA ALA A 217 -10.74 -2.87 13.94
C ALA A 217 -12.05 -3.63 14.18
N VAL A 218 -12.08 -4.86 13.67
CA VAL A 218 -13.07 -5.90 13.98
C VAL A 218 -12.33 -7.17 14.34
N ARG A 219 -12.94 -8.08 15.11
CA ARG A 219 -12.33 -9.35 15.48
C ARG A 219 -13.23 -10.55 15.25
N SER A 220 -12.61 -11.70 15.10
CA SER A 220 -13.29 -12.98 14.93
C SER A 220 -12.52 -14.09 15.65
N TYR A 221 -13.25 -15.05 16.23
CA TYR A 221 -12.67 -16.25 16.86
C TYR A 221 -12.74 -17.49 15.94
N ASP A 222 -13.34 -17.34 14.76
CA ASP A 222 -13.47 -18.41 13.78
C ASP A 222 -13.09 -17.99 12.33
N GLY A 223 -12.80 -16.70 12.11
CA GLY A 223 -12.53 -16.12 10.80
C GLY A 223 -13.75 -15.90 9.92
N ILE A 224 -14.96 -16.21 10.42
CA ILE A 224 -16.23 -16.14 9.69
C ILE A 224 -17.16 -15.09 10.29
N HIS A 225 -17.34 -15.13 11.61
CA HIS A 225 -18.21 -14.20 12.34
C HIS A 225 -17.38 -13.06 12.91
N TRP A 226 -17.55 -11.86 12.34
CA TRP A 226 -16.81 -10.65 12.72
C TRP A 226 -17.66 -9.78 13.64
N GLN A 227 -17.06 -9.30 14.74
CA GLN A 227 -17.77 -8.60 15.82
C GLN A 227 -16.91 -7.50 16.46
N ASP A 228 -17.52 -6.77 17.41
CA ASP A 228 -16.85 -5.79 18.28
C ASP A 228 -16.12 -4.68 17.50
N ARG A 229 -16.74 -4.18 16.41
CA ARG A 229 -16.16 -3.07 15.62
C ARG A 229 -15.93 -1.85 16.51
N HIS A 230 -14.71 -1.28 16.46
CA HIS A 230 -14.37 -0.06 17.17
C HIS A 230 -13.34 0.77 16.40
N ASP A 231 -13.28 2.07 16.73
CA ASP A 231 -12.32 3.00 16.15
C ASP A 231 -10.94 2.81 16.80
N VAL A 232 -9.90 2.74 15.97
CA VAL A 232 -8.50 2.60 16.40
C VAL A 232 -7.78 3.95 16.33
N VAL A 233 -7.90 4.65 15.20
CA VAL A 233 -7.40 6.03 15.02
C VAL A 233 -8.48 6.82 14.32
N ALA A 234 -9.05 7.82 15.01
CA ALA A 234 -10.14 8.67 14.52
C ALA A 234 -9.88 10.12 14.92
N SER A 235 -9.39 10.93 13.98
CA SER A 235 -9.11 12.34 14.23
C SER A 235 -10.40 13.10 14.57
N SER A 236 -10.33 14.00 15.54
CA SER A 236 -11.41 14.95 15.79
C SER A 236 -11.57 16.01 14.68
N TRP A 237 -10.60 16.12 13.78
CA TRP A 237 -10.65 16.95 12.59
C TRP A 237 -11.14 16.14 11.40
N GLN A 238 -12.38 16.34 10.99
CA GLN A 238 -13.06 15.55 9.96
C GLN A 238 -12.26 15.35 8.66
N PRO A 239 -11.51 16.32 8.11
CA PRO A 239 -10.73 16.13 6.90
C PRO A 239 -9.50 15.23 7.02
N ASP A 240 -9.04 14.91 8.24
CA ASP A 240 -7.93 13.99 8.42
C ASP A 240 -8.31 12.57 8.00
N ARG A 241 -7.33 11.86 7.43
CA ARG A 241 -7.52 10.55 6.83
C ARG A 241 -6.44 9.58 7.32
N PRO A 242 -6.54 9.07 8.56
CA PRO A 242 -5.71 7.95 9.00
C PRO A 242 -5.97 6.73 8.12
N GLY A 243 -4.91 6.09 7.59
CA GLY A 243 -5.05 4.98 6.65
C GLY A 243 -3.83 4.08 6.60
N MET A 244 -3.93 2.98 5.86
CA MET A 244 -2.86 2.02 5.57
C MET A 244 -2.21 1.41 6.82
N PRO A 245 -2.99 0.76 7.70
CA PRO A 245 -2.44 0.15 8.91
C PRO A 245 -1.57 -1.06 8.55
N VAL A 246 -0.40 -1.17 9.18
CA VAL A 246 0.43 -2.38 9.17
C VAL A 246 0.81 -2.72 10.60
N VAL A 247 0.47 -3.93 11.06
CA VAL A 247 0.64 -4.36 12.46
C VAL A 247 1.67 -5.48 12.57
N ARG A 248 2.58 -5.38 13.53
CA ARG A 248 3.51 -6.46 13.88
C ARG A 248 3.54 -6.65 15.39
N ARG A 249 3.49 -7.89 15.82
CA ARG A 249 3.74 -8.25 17.22
C ARG A 249 5.24 -8.33 17.45
N LEU A 250 5.73 -7.58 18.43
CA LEU A 250 7.14 -7.60 18.84
C LEU A 250 7.41 -8.75 19.81
N PRO A 251 8.67 -9.22 19.96
CA PRO A 251 9.02 -10.32 20.85
C PRO A 251 8.69 -10.08 22.34
N ASN A 252 8.66 -8.82 22.77
CA ASN A 252 8.25 -8.44 24.12
C ASN A 252 6.73 -8.56 24.36
N GLY A 253 5.96 -8.98 23.33
CA GLY A 253 4.51 -9.13 23.39
C GLY A 253 3.73 -7.89 22.97
N THR A 254 4.36 -6.73 22.86
CA THR A 254 3.73 -5.48 22.40
C THR A 254 3.39 -5.58 20.90
N TYR A 255 2.27 -5.02 20.51
CA TYR A 255 1.91 -4.84 19.11
C TYR A 255 2.28 -3.41 18.67
N PHE A 256 2.90 -3.31 17.53
CA PHE A 256 3.31 -2.05 16.91
C PHE A 256 2.54 -1.88 15.61
N MET A 257 1.84 -0.77 15.47
CA MET A 257 1.09 -0.42 14.26
C MET A 257 1.67 0.86 13.66
N THR A 258 2.04 0.82 12.38
CA THR A 258 2.29 2.02 11.59
C THR A 258 1.13 2.31 10.66
N TYR A 259 0.93 3.57 10.33
CA TYR A 259 -0.11 4.08 9.44
C TYR A 259 0.26 5.47 8.95
N GLU A 260 -0.43 5.96 7.95
CA GLU A 260 -0.33 7.35 7.50
C GLU A 260 -1.51 8.18 8.00
N ILE A 261 -1.34 9.50 8.07
CA ILE A 261 -2.45 10.44 8.21
C ILE A 261 -2.38 11.40 7.04
N CYS A 262 -3.34 11.30 6.12
CA CYS A 262 -3.46 12.18 4.98
C CYS A 262 -4.43 13.33 5.30
N ASN A 263 -4.08 14.51 4.84
CA ASN A 263 -4.94 15.68 4.77
C ASN A 263 -4.32 16.64 3.75
N PRO A 264 -4.60 16.48 2.45
CA PRO A 264 -4.06 17.35 1.41
C PRO A 264 -4.40 18.82 1.70
N GLY A 265 -3.38 19.66 1.85
CA GLY A 265 -3.53 21.06 2.28
C GLY A 265 -3.59 21.28 3.79
N GLY A 266 -3.69 20.22 4.60
CA GLY A 266 -3.59 20.25 6.05
C GLY A 266 -2.16 20.02 6.55
N GLN A 267 -2.03 19.84 7.87
CA GLN A 267 -0.71 19.71 8.52
C GLN A 267 -0.04 18.34 8.32
N TYR A 268 -0.80 17.27 8.08
CA TYR A 268 -0.24 15.90 8.07
C TYR A 268 0.27 15.44 6.70
N GLN A 269 -0.45 15.77 5.62
CA GLN A 269 -0.05 15.47 4.23
C GLN A 269 0.46 14.03 4.00
N CYS A 270 -0.25 13.03 4.53
CA CYS A 270 0.13 11.61 4.53
C CYS A 270 1.39 11.27 5.36
N VAL A 271 1.67 12.02 6.42
CA VAL A 271 2.81 11.73 7.30
C VAL A 271 2.61 10.41 8.04
N VAL A 272 3.68 9.62 8.10
CA VAL A 272 3.70 8.34 8.79
C VAL A 272 3.68 8.54 10.30
N HIS A 273 2.82 7.74 10.98
CA HIS A 273 2.70 7.68 12.43
C HIS A 273 2.77 6.23 12.91
N TYR A 274 2.95 6.04 14.20
CA TYR A 274 2.81 4.74 14.84
C TYR A 274 2.11 4.84 16.19
N ARG A 275 1.56 3.70 16.62
CA ARG A 275 1.02 3.46 17.95
C ARG A 275 1.42 2.06 18.42
N THR A 276 1.32 1.82 19.72
CA THR A 276 1.54 0.51 20.31
C THR A 276 0.31 0.05 21.09
N SER A 277 0.14 -1.26 21.19
CA SER A 277 -0.91 -1.91 21.99
C SER A 277 -0.32 -3.04 22.82
N PRO A 278 -0.74 -3.24 24.06
CA PRO A 278 -0.27 -4.35 24.88
C PRO A 278 -0.85 -5.70 24.45
N ASP A 279 -1.96 -5.72 23.73
CA ASP A 279 -2.72 -6.93 23.44
C ASP A 279 -3.14 -7.09 21.96
N GLY A 280 -2.87 -6.08 21.11
CA GLY A 280 -3.23 -6.08 19.68
C GLY A 280 -4.70 -5.77 19.40
N TRP A 281 -5.49 -5.49 20.44
CA TRP A 281 -6.90 -5.11 20.35
C TRP A 281 -7.16 -3.71 20.91
N ASN A 282 -6.64 -3.42 22.10
CA ASN A 282 -6.80 -2.12 22.74
C ASN A 282 -5.65 -1.18 22.35
N TRP A 283 -5.96 -0.16 21.58
CA TRP A 283 -4.99 0.83 21.08
C TRP A 283 -5.06 2.18 21.85
N GLY A 284 -5.88 2.27 22.93
CA GLY A 284 -6.11 3.47 23.71
C GLY A 284 -7.10 4.43 23.07
N ASP A 285 -7.04 5.72 23.43
CA ASP A 285 -7.95 6.76 22.91
C ASP A 285 -7.78 6.90 21.39
N PRO A 286 -8.83 6.70 20.57
CA PRO A 286 -8.75 6.81 19.11
C PRO A 286 -8.43 8.24 18.63
N THR A 287 -8.70 9.27 19.42
CA THR A 287 -8.37 10.66 19.07
C THR A 287 -6.88 11.00 19.23
N TYR A 288 -6.12 10.15 19.92
CA TYR A 288 -4.67 10.26 19.95
C TYR A 288 -4.09 9.77 18.62
N LEU A 289 -3.48 10.67 17.86
CA LEU A 289 -3.05 10.41 16.50
C LEU A 289 -1.68 9.71 16.39
N GLY A 290 -1.07 9.34 17.51
CA GLY A 290 0.19 8.59 17.53
C GLY A 290 1.44 9.45 17.46
N ILE A 291 2.56 8.79 17.22
CA ILE A 291 3.90 9.38 17.21
C ILE A 291 4.46 9.32 15.79
N ARG A 292 5.09 10.40 15.32
CA ARG A 292 5.83 10.44 14.06
C ARG A 292 7.23 9.86 14.26
N PRO A 293 7.62 8.76 13.56
CA PRO A 293 9.00 8.27 13.59
C PRO A 293 9.92 9.27 12.89
N GLU A 294 10.98 9.69 13.56
CA GLU A 294 11.93 10.66 13.03
C GLU A 294 13.38 10.25 13.31
N THR A 295 14.28 10.58 12.40
CA THR A 295 15.73 10.53 12.67
C THR A 295 16.17 11.69 13.57
N ALA A 296 17.37 11.62 14.15
CA ALA A 296 17.90 12.68 15.00
C ALA A 296 18.00 14.04 14.28
N ASP A 297 18.23 14.04 12.97
CA ASP A 297 18.22 15.24 12.12
C ASP A 297 16.82 15.66 11.63
N GLY A 298 15.77 14.86 12.00
CA GLY A 298 14.36 15.19 11.76
C GLY A 298 13.83 14.74 10.42
N ARG A 299 14.47 13.78 9.74
CA ARG A 299 13.90 13.15 8.54
C ARG A 299 12.81 12.18 8.92
N TYR A 300 11.76 12.09 8.10
CA TYR A 300 10.59 11.26 8.33
C TYR A 300 9.97 10.78 7.02
N PHE A 301 9.17 9.72 7.09
CA PHE A 301 8.46 9.22 5.92
C PHE A 301 7.10 9.88 5.72
N ARG A 302 6.75 9.98 4.45
CA ARG A 302 5.44 10.33 3.92
C ARG A 302 4.89 9.19 3.08
N ALA A 303 3.61 8.89 3.27
CA ALA A 303 2.75 7.94 2.54
C ALA A 303 3.16 6.46 2.65
N THR A 304 2.16 5.64 2.66
CA THR A 304 2.12 4.17 2.45
C THR A 304 3.15 3.36 3.25
N PRO A 305 3.22 3.54 4.60
CA PRO A 305 4.23 2.89 5.40
C PRO A 305 4.06 1.38 5.49
N THR A 306 5.19 0.67 5.59
CA THR A 306 5.22 -0.72 6.04
C THR A 306 6.28 -0.91 7.12
N ILE A 307 6.10 -1.94 7.95
CA ILE A 307 7.06 -2.30 9.00
C ILE A 307 7.36 -3.79 8.99
N ALA A 308 8.57 -4.12 9.45
CA ALA A 308 8.97 -5.46 9.83
C ALA A 308 9.77 -5.41 11.14
N TRP A 309 9.88 -6.55 11.81
CA TRP A 309 10.80 -6.72 12.94
C TRP A 309 11.90 -7.70 12.56
N ALA A 310 13.14 -7.37 12.90
CA ALA A 310 14.32 -8.20 12.68
C ALA A 310 15.02 -8.51 14.01
N PRO A 311 15.53 -9.74 14.20
CA PRO A 311 16.48 -10.01 15.29
C PRO A 311 17.80 -9.26 15.06
N GLY A 312 18.62 -9.13 16.09
CA GLY A 312 19.87 -8.37 16.06
C GLY A 312 19.69 -6.87 16.28
N GLY A 313 20.78 -6.10 16.30
CA GLY A 313 20.75 -4.67 16.59
C GLY A 313 20.51 -4.30 18.06
N GLY A 314 20.51 -5.28 18.98
CA GLY A 314 20.31 -5.10 20.41
C GLY A 314 19.36 -6.13 21.03
N PRO A 315 19.09 -6.05 22.36
CA PRO A 315 18.28 -7.04 23.07
C PRO A 315 16.80 -7.07 22.64
N ASN A 316 16.28 -5.99 22.06
CA ASN A 316 14.91 -5.90 21.56
C ASN A 316 14.79 -6.26 20.07
N GLY A 317 15.88 -6.63 19.39
CA GLY A 317 15.92 -6.65 17.94
C GLY A 317 15.80 -5.23 17.38
N ARG A 318 15.24 -5.11 16.18
CA ARG A 318 14.99 -3.79 15.57
C ARG A 318 13.70 -3.79 14.77
N ILE A 319 13.00 -2.67 14.79
CA ILE A 319 11.90 -2.38 13.89
C ILE A 319 12.50 -1.74 12.63
N LEU A 320 12.05 -2.19 11.47
CA LEU A 320 12.36 -1.62 10.16
C LEU A 320 11.10 -0.92 9.66
N LEU A 321 11.23 0.32 9.20
CA LEU A 321 10.15 1.14 8.66
C LEU A 321 10.53 1.69 7.31
N ILE A 322 9.67 1.55 6.33
CA ILE A 322 9.79 2.22 5.03
C ILE A 322 8.47 2.91 4.69
N GLY A 323 8.55 4.02 3.99
CA GLY A 323 7.42 4.74 3.43
C GLY A 323 7.74 5.20 2.02
N GLN A 324 6.78 5.76 1.33
CA GLN A 324 6.92 6.07 -0.10
C GLN A 324 7.98 7.15 -0.38
N ARG A 325 8.00 8.22 0.41
CA ARG A 325 8.96 9.33 0.29
C ARG A 325 9.60 9.67 1.63
N LEU A 326 10.92 9.83 1.62
CA LEU A 326 11.64 10.38 2.77
C LEU A 326 11.71 11.91 2.64
N LEU A 327 11.35 12.62 3.70
CA LEU A 327 11.35 14.08 3.77
C LEU A 327 12.32 14.57 4.84
N ASN A 328 12.87 15.77 4.62
CA ASN A 328 13.57 16.54 5.61
C ASN A 328 12.60 17.16 6.62
N ARG A 329 13.12 17.68 7.73
CA ARG A 329 12.34 18.37 8.77
C ARG A 329 11.47 19.51 8.23
N ASP A 330 11.90 20.20 7.19
CA ASP A 330 11.19 21.31 6.54
C ASP A 330 10.14 20.86 5.50
N GLY A 331 9.99 19.54 5.31
CA GLY A 331 9.05 18.96 4.36
C GLY A 331 9.58 18.84 2.92
N SER A 332 10.79 19.29 2.64
CA SER A 332 11.46 19.06 1.36
C SER A 332 11.83 17.57 1.20
N VAL A 333 11.97 17.10 -0.05
CA VAL A 333 12.40 15.72 -0.32
C VAL A 333 13.84 15.54 0.15
N ALA A 334 14.06 14.55 1.02
CA ALA A 334 15.40 14.25 1.53
C ALA A 334 16.22 13.47 0.50
N ASP A 335 17.54 13.67 0.56
CA ASP A 335 18.47 12.73 -0.09
C ASP A 335 18.25 11.33 0.50
N GLY A 336 18.28 10.31 -0.37
CA GLY A 336 17.95 8.93 0.02
C GLY A 336 16.47 8.57 -0.08
N SER A 337 15.56 9.50 -0.46
CA SER A 337 14.17 9.15 -0.76
C SER A 337 14.10 8.05 -1.84
N GLY A 338 13.32 6.97 -1.57
CA GLY A 338 13.22 5.78 -2.43
C GLY A 338 14.34 4.75 -2.29
N ARG A 339 15.30 4.95 -1.37
CA ARG A 339 16.41 4.02 -1.10
C ARG A 339 16.81 3.97 0.38
N THR A 340 15.88 4.32 1.27
CA THR A 340 16.16 4.38 2.71
C THR A 340 15.13 3.57 3.49
N ILE A 341 15.60 2.81 4.48
CA ILE A 341 14.83 2.22 5.56
C ILE A 341 15.20 2.97 6.85
N LEU A 342 14.22 3.28 7.70
CA LEU A 342 14.47 3.75 9.05
C LEU A 342 14.43 2.56 10.01
N THR A 343 15.37 2.48 10.95
CA THR A 343 15.45 1.40 11.94
C THR A 343 15.41 1.96 13.37
N ASN A 344 14.81 1.18 14.30
CA ASN A 344 14.78 1.53 15.72
C ASN A 344 14.90 0.25 16.57
N SER A 345 15.89 0.22 17.48
CA SER A 345 16.13 -0.91 18.39
C SER A 345 15.58 -0.65 19.81
N ASN A 346 14.79 0.39 20.00
CA ASN A 346 14.16 0.75 21.27
C ASN A 346 12.63 0.72 21.22
N ASN A 347 12.07 -0.30 20.55
CA ASN A 347 10.61 -0.52 20.43
C ASN A 347 9.84 0.70 19.87
N GLY A 348 10.50 1.52 19.04
CA GLY A 348 9.94 2.71 18.43
C GLY A 348 10.26 4.02 19.15
N GLU A 349 10.75 3.97 20.38
CA GLU A 349 11.06 5.15 21.19
C GLU A 349 12.36 5.83 20.75
N GLY A 350 12.39 7.16 20.84
CA GLY A 350 13.56 7.97 20.52
C GLY A 350 13.83 8.09 19.00
N PRO A 351 15.03 8.55 18.61
CA PRO A 351 15.36 8.77 17.22
C PRO A 351 15.57 7.46 16.46
N TRP A 352 15.17 7.46 15.20
CA TRP A 352 15.38 6.37 14.24
C TRP A 352 16.68 6.58 13.47
N THR A 353 17.27 5.49 12.99
CA THR A 353 18.50 5.49 12.21
C THR A 353 18.19 5.11 10.77
N ALA A 354 18.73 5.87 9.81
CA ALA A 354 18.60 5.57 8.39
C ALA A 354 19.65 4.55 7.95
N ILE A 355 19.24 3.56 7.17
CA ILE A 355 20.08 2.59 6.46
C ILE A 355 19.65 2.49 4.99
N ASP A 356 20.51 1.93 4.13
CA ASP A 356 20.16 1.74 2.73
C ASP A 356 19.09 0.65 2.55
N ALA A 357 18.13 0.90 1.67
CA ALA A 357 17.16 -0.07 1.21
C ALA A 357 17.73 -0.92 0.07
N PRO A 358 17.40 -2.22 -0.02
CA PRO A 358 17.86 -3.10 -1.09
C PRO A 358 17.41 -2.69 -2.49
N VAL A 359 16.20 -2.17 -2.62
CA VAL A 359 15.68 -1.64 -3.88
C VAL A 359 15.79 -0.12 -3.88
N ASN A 360 16.35 0.43 -4.95
CA ASN A 360 16.34 1.88 -5.17
C ASN A 360 15.25 2.23 -6.18
N VAL A 361 14.21 2.93 -5.75
CA VAL A 361 13.18 3.53 -6.59
C VAL A 361 13.56 5.00 -6.84
N PRO A 362 13.99 5.37 -8.06
CA PRO A 362 14.46 6.71 -8.33
C PRO A 362 13.36 7.77 -8.22
N ASN A 363 13.58 8.79 -7.39
CA ASN A 363 12.70 9.96 -7.26
C ASN A 363 11.20 9.61 -7.09
N PRO A 364 10.84 8.80 -6.10
CA PRO A 364 9.45 8.40 -5.93
C PRO A 364 8.57 9.62 -5.68
N ASP A 365 7.38 9.61 -6.27
CA ASP A 365 6.34 10.59 -5.99
C ASP A 365 5.15 9.92 -5.28
N VAL A 366 4.28 10.71 -4.65
CA VAL A 366 3.07 10.18 -4.01
C VAL A 366 2.05 9.83 -5.10
N ASN A 367 2.04 8.56 -5.47
CA ASN A 367 1.15 7.97 -6.46
C ASN A 367 0.91 6.49 -6.14
N TYR A 368 0.12 5.79 -6.94
CA TYR A 368 -0.27 4.39 -6.71
C TYR A 368 0.82 3.35 -7.07
N CYS A 369 2.00 3.77 -7.52
CA CYS A 369 3.05 2.87 -7.98
C CYS A 369 4.37 3.09 -7.23
N GLN A 370 5.07 4.18 -7.50
CA GLN A 370 6.46 4.37 -7.08
C GLN A 370 6.65 4.19 -5.58
N ASN A 371 7.36 3.12 -5.17
CA ASN A 371 7.60 2.75 -3.77
C ASN A 371 6.32 2.65 -2.90
N TYR A 372 5.21 2.23 -3.54
CA TYR A 372 3.89 2.21 -2.89
C TYR A 372 3.72 0.96 -2.03
N SER A 373 3.69 1.16 -0.69
CA SER A 373 3.47 0.10 0.30
C SER A 373 4.47 -1.06 0.19
N SER A 374 5.77 -0.73 0.12
CA SER A 374 6.88 -1.68 -0.07
C SER A 374 7.09 -2.54 1.18
N PRO A 375 6.84 -3.87 1.16
CA PRO A 375 7.05 -4.72 2.32
C PRO A 375 8.52 -5.09 2.49
N LEU A 376 8.90 -5.29 3.75
CA LEU A 376 10.23 -5.73 4.17
C LEU A 376 10.12 -7.12 4.84
N LEU A 377 11.02 -8.03 4.50
CA LEU A 377 11.13 -9.35 5.12
C LEU A 377 12.57 -9.62 5.57
N PRO A 378 12.89 -9.45 6.85
CA PRO A 378 14.19 -9.79 7.40
C PRO A 378 14.50 -11.29 7.29
N SER A 379 15.79 -11.63 7.16
CA SER A 379 16.27 -13.01 7.35
C SER A 379 16.09 -13.45 8.81
N GLU A 380 16.03 -14.76 9.03
CA GLU A 380 15.82 -15.32 10.38
C GLU A 380 16.95 -14.97 11.34
N ASP A 381 18.17 -14.79 10.83
CA ASP A 381 19.35 -14.37 11.61
C ASP A 381 19.47 -12.84 11.75
N GLY A 382 18.58 -12.08 11.07
CA GLY A 382 18.57 -10.62 11.13
C GLY A 382 19.75 -9.93 10.44
N THR A 383 20.50 -10.66 9.58
CA THR A 383 21.67 -10.10 8.87
C THR A 383 21.33 -9.48 7.53
N GLN A 384 20.16 -9.83 6.98
CA GLN A 384 19.70 -9.36 5.67
C GLN A 384 18.22 -8.96 5.72
N VAL A 385 17.78 -8.18 4.74
CA VAL A 385 16.38 -7.87 4.48
C VAL A 385 16.08 -8.00 2.99
N LEU A 386 15.01 -8.73 2.68
CA LEU A 386 14.38 -8.73 1.36
C LEU A 386 13.37 -7.58 1.32
N GLU A 387 13.43 -6.79 0.29
CA GLU A 387 12.46 -5.74 -0.01
C GLU A 387 11.75 -6.03 -1.33
N LEU A 388 10.45 -5.77 -1.38
CA LEU A 388 9.69 -5.68 -2.61
C LEU A 388 9.21 -4.25 -2.78
N ALA A 389 9.59 -3.57 -3.85
CA ALA A 389 9.18 -2.20 -4.12
C ALA A 389 8.62 -2.07 -5.53
N THR A 390 7.66 -1.17 -5.69
CA THR A 390 7.04 -0.92 -7.00
C THR A 390 7.64 0.31 -7.67
N ASP A 391 7.75 0.26 -9.00
CA ASP A 391 8.11 1.40 -9.83
C ASP A 391 7.53 1.25 -11.23
N PHE A 392 7.48 2.35 -11.97
CA PHE A 392 7.07 2.34 -13.36
C PHE A 392 8.20 1.84 -14.28
N ASP A 393 7.85 0.88 -15.14
CA ASP A 393 8.60 0.54 -16.34
C ASP A 393 7.78 1.01 -17.56
N GLY A 394 8.11 2.17 -18.08
CA GLY A 394 7.26 2.90 -19.00
C GLY A 394 5.93 3.31 -18.35
N SER A 395 4.82 2.75 -18.81
CA SER A 395 3.48 2.97 -18.23
C SER A 395 3.01 1.83 -17.33
N VAL A 396 3.81 0.77 -17.16
CA VAL A 396 3.46 -0.42 -16.39
C VAL A 396 4.05 -0.31 -15.00
N CYS A 397 3.22 -0.40 -13.97
CA CYS A 397 3.70 -0.50 -12.60
C CYS A 397 4.13 -1.94 -12.30
N ARG A 398 5.39 -2.14 -11.96
CA ARG A 398 6.00 -3.44 -11.67
C ARG A 398 6.50 -3.51 -10.24
N THR A 399 6.46 -4.69 -9.66
CA THR A 399 7.15 -4.99 -8.40
C THR A 399 8.54 -5.53 -8.71
N TYR A 400 9.55 -4.93 -8.08
CA TYR A 400 10.95 -5.36 -8.07
C TYR A 400 11.31 -5.90 -6.69
N TYR A 401 12.24 -6.86 -6.62
CA TYR A 401 12.75 -7.36 -5.36
C TYR A 401 14.28 -7.41 -5.34
N ALA A 402 14.83 -7.21 -4.17
CA ALA A 402 16.25 -7.37 -3.89
C ALA A 402 16.46 -7.68 -2.40
N THR A 403 17.59 -8.35 -2.09
CA THR A 403 18.04 -8.58 -0.72
C THR A 403 19.30 -7.76 -0.46
N GLY A 404 19.37 -7.12 0.69
CA GLY A 404 20.51 -6.34 1.14
C GLY A 404 20.87 -6.56 2.60
N PRO A 405 22.05 -6.12 3.06
CA PRO A 405 22.50 -6.32 4.42
C PRO A 405 21.69 -5.49 5.43
N LEU A 406 21.51 -6.03 6.64
CA LEU A 406 21.12 -5.31 7.84
C LEU A 406 22.36 -5.15 8.72
N PRO A 407 22.86 -3.91 8.91
CA PRO A 407 24.08 -3.62 9.68
C PRO A 407 23.93 -3.90 11.18
#